data_ddf24486a29e5fc107dc314f4286f53b
#
_entry.id   ddf24486a29e5fc107dc314f4286f53b
#
_cell.length_a   1.000
_cell.length_b   1.000
_cell.length_c   1.000
_cell.angle_alpha   90.00
_cell.angle_beta   90.00
_cell.angle_gamma   90.00
#
_symmetry.space_group_name_H-M   'P 1'
#
loop_
_entity.id
_entity.type
_entity.pdbx_description
1 polymer ?
#
loop_
_entity_poly.entity_id
_entity_poly.type
_entity_poly.pdbx_seq_one_letter_code
_entity_poly.pdbx_strand_id
1 'polypeptide(L)'
;KEFIEGIFENLFKSAGLNKSATLQDIYNHSNIDLNIFATNLTTFTLERFSHKTHPDIAVLDAIYRSCSLPFIFQPHYEDEICYVDGGINNPYPMNICIEDLKQINPDIDKKEILGFKIVDDALEPVPPNSSIFHFGFYLLYRLIKENYKYVTDEKIPYELIIPSANLKMTKAQNIILSKDERRRLIDEGKKYAKIFLNYVTT
;
A
#
# COMPACT_ATOMS: atom_id res chain seq x y z
N LYS A 1 -14.21 -6.20 5.17
CA LYS A 1 -14.59 -4.89 4.60
C LYS A 1 -14.92 -3.90 5.71
N GLU A 2 -15.85 -4.22 6.62
CA GLU A 2 -16.28 -3.36 7.74
C GLU A 2 -15.12 -2.77 8.57
N PHE A 3 -14.04 -3.54 8.76
CA PHE A 3 -12.85 -3.07 9.47
C PHE A 3 -12.17 -1.89 8.75
N ILE A 4 -11.98 -2.00 7.43
CA ILE A 4 -11.40 -0.92 6.60
C ILE A 4 -12.33 0.29 6.60
N GLU A 5 -13.64 0.08 6.42
CA GLU A 5 -14.63 1.16 6.48
C GLU A 5 -14.57 1.90 7.81
N GLY A 6 -14.46 1.19 8.93
CA GLY A 6 -14.37 1.78 10.27
C GLY A 6 -13.12 2.66 10.46
N ILE A 7 -11.98 2.27 9.86
CA ILE A 7 -10.75 3.08 9.92
C ILE A 7 -10.94 4.41 9.19
N PHE A 8 -11.54 4.37 8.01
CA PHE A 8 -11.65 5.56 7.13
C PHE A 8 -12.88 6.42 7.41
N GLU A 9 -13.87 5.91 8.14
CA GLU A 9 -15.14 6.62 8.39
C GLU A 9 -14.95 8.04 8.93
N ASN A 10 -14.09 8.20 9.93
CA ASN A 10 -13.82 9.50 10.53
C ASN A 10 -13.10 10.46 9.56
N LEU A 11 -12.22 9.92 8.71
CA LEU A 11 -11.52 10.72 7.69
C LEU A 11 -12.50 11.23 6.64
N PHE A 12 -13.39 10.37 6.13
CA PHE A 12 -14.42 10.75 5.18
C PHE A 12 -15.36 11.80 5.76
N LYS A 13 -15.85 11.62 7.00
CA LYS A 13 -16.69 12.61 7.70
C LYS A 13 -15.98 13.95 7.86
N SER A 14 -14.70 13.95 8.24
CA SER A 14 -13.94 15.19 8.40
C SER A 14 -13.68 15.92 7.08
N ALA A 15 -13.64 15.20 5.98
CA ALA A 15 -13.53 15.76 4.63
C ALA A 15 -14.89 16.17 4.03
N GLY A 16 -16.00 15.97 4.75
CA GLY A 16 -17.35 16.24 4.22
C GLY A 16 -17.82 15.23 3.17
N LEU A 17 -17.17 14.06 3.12
CA LEU A 17 -17.47 12.98 2.17
C LEU A 17 -18.26 11.87 2.85
N ASN A 18 -19.07 11.15 2.08
CA ASN A 18 -19.74 9.95 2.55
C ASN A 18 -18.94 8.69 2.23
N LYS A 19 -19.34 7.56 2.82
CA LYS A 19 -18.67 6.26 2.61
C LYS A 19 -18.76 5.72 1.17
N SER A 20 -19.74 6.19 0.41
CA SER A 20 -19.94 5.78 -0.98
C SER A 20 -19.29 6.75 -1.97
N ALA A 21 -18.48 7.71 -1.49
CA ALA A 21 -17.75 8.61 -2.37
C ALA A 21 -16.89 7.82 -3.36
N THR A 22 -17.05 8.14 -4.63
CA THR A 22 -16.36 7.49 -5.73
C THR A 22 -14.96 8.09 -5.96
N LEU A 23 -14.15 7.44 -6.77
CA LEU A 23 -12.86 8.00 -7.19
C LEU A 23 -13.04 9.31 -7.95
N GLN A 24 -14.13 9.45 -8.72
CA GLN A 24 -14.49 10.72 -9.37
C GLN A 24 -14.88 11.80 -8.37
N ASP A 25 -15.62 11.44 -7.31
CA ASP A 25 -15.99 12.41 -6.25
C ASP A 25 -14.75 12.94 -5.53
N ILE A 26 -13.76 12.07 -5.23
CA ILE A 26 -12.50 12.51 -4.63
C ILE A 26 -11.77 13.49 -5.55
N TYR A 27 -11.67 13.17 -6.84
CA TYR A 27 -11.02 14.05 -7.80
C TYR A 27 -11.74 15.41 -7.88
N ASN A 28 -13.07 15.42 -7.98
CA ASN A 28 -13.87 16.64 -8.05
C ASN A 28 -13.73 17.49 -6.77
N HIS A 29 -13.59 16.83 -5.61
CA HIS A 29 -13.46 17.51 -4.31
C HIS A 29 -12.07 18.11 -4.09
N SER A 30 -11.01 17.42 -4.49
CA SER A 30 -9.63 17.75 -4.11
C SER A 30 -8.71 18.15 -5.28
N ASN A 31 -9.11 17.86 -6.51
CA ASN A 31 -8.27 17.93 -7.72
C ASN A 31 -6.99 17.08 -7.63
N ILE A 32 -7.01 16.03 -6.77
CA ILE A 32 -5.90 15.08 -6.60
C ILE A 32 -6.18 13.82 -7.41
N ASP A 33 -5.24 13.43 -8.26
CA ASP A 33 -5.31 12.16 -8.99
C ASP A 33 -4.90 11.00 -8.07
N LEU A 34 -5.88 10.44 -7.36
CA LEU A 34 -5.68 9.30 -6.48
C LEU A 34 -5.59 8.02 -7.30
N ASN A 35 -4.50 7.28 -7.13
CA ASN A 35 -4.28 5.99 -7.77
C ASN A 35 -4.10 4.90 -6.73
N ILE A 36 -4.92 3.86 -6.80
CA ILE A 36 -4.91 2.71 -5.90
C ILE A 36 -4.66 1.47 -6.75
N PHE A 37 -3.80 0.56 -6.28
CA PHE A 37 -3.43 -0.63 -7.03
C PHE A 37 -3.87 -1.89 -6.30
N ALA A 38 -4.42 -2.84 -7.06
CA ALA A 38 -4.69 -4.20 -6.58
C ALA A 38 -4.15 -5.22 -7.58
N THR A 39 -3.93 -6.44 -7.13
CA THR A 39 -3.57 -7.55 -8.02
C THR A 39 -4.84 -8.27 -8.46
N ASN A 40 -5.10 -8.28 -9.76
CA ASN A 40 -6.08 -9.19 -10.36
C ASN A 40 -5.47 -10.60 -10.35
N LEU A 41 -5.94 -11.45 -9.45
CA LEU A 41 -5.39 -12.79 -9.27
C LEU A 41 -5.74 -13.74 -10.44
N THR A 42 -6.84 -13.46 -11.15
CA THR A 42 -7.27 -14.29 -12.29
C THR A 42 -6.28 -14.20 -13.47
N THR A 43 -5.75 -13.00 -13.73
CA THR A 43 -4.77 -12.75 -14.81
C THR A 43 -3.36 -12.55 -14.30
N PHE A 44 -3.19 -12.39 -12.99
CA PHE A 44 -1.96 -12.02 -12.29
C PHE A 44 -1.37 -10.69 -12.78
N THR A 45 -2.23 -9.72 -13.05
CA THR A 45 -1.85 -8.36 -13.48
C THR A 45 -2.11 -7.34 -12.38
N LEU A 46 -1.30 -6.27 -12.37
CA LEU A 46 -1.54 -5.11 -11.53
C LEU A 46 -2.67 -4.27 -12.13
N GLU A 47 -3.75 -4.07 -11.39
CA GLU A 47 -4.87 -3.26 -11.80
C GLU A 47 -4.84 -1.92 -11.08
N ARG A 48 -5.13 -0.84 -11.82
CA ARG A 48 -5.10 0.53 -11.35
C ARG A 48 -6.50 1.10 -11.25
N PHE A 49 -6.87 1.53 -10.06
CA PHE A 49 -8.13 2.20 -9.76
C PHE A 49 -7.88 3.69 -9.58
N SER A 50 -8.44 4.51 -10.45
CA SER A 50 -8.36 5.97 -10.43
C SER A 50 -9.64 6.57 -11.02
N HIS A 51 -9.83 7.88 -10.87
CA HIS A 51 -10.93 8.57 -11.54
C HIS A 51 -10.90 8.45 -13.06
N LYS A 52 -9.72 8.14 -13.66
CA LYS A 52 -9.55 7.95 -15.11
C LYS A 52 -9.93 6.55 -15.57
N THR A 53 -9.68 5.53 -14.74
CA THR A 53 -9.87 4.12 -15.12
C THR A 53 -11.17 3.56 -14.58
N HIS A 54 -11.56 3.93 -13.36
CA HIS A 54 -12.71 3.40 -12.63
C HIS A 54 -13.42 4.55 -11.86
N PRO A 55 -14.00 5.56 -12.56
CA PRO A 55 -14.55 6.76 -11.92
C PRO A 55 -15.65 6.45 -10.90
N ASP A 56 -16.46 5.45 -11.16
CA ASP A 56 -17.67 5.13 -10.40
C ASP A 56 -17.45 4.18 -9.21
N ILE A 57 -16.24 3.63 -9.07
CA ILE A 57 -15.92 2.76 -7.92
C ILE A 57 -15.81 3.60 -6.64
N ALA A 58 -16.46 3.13 -5.57
CA ALA A 58 -16.29 3.71 -4.25
C ALA A 58 -14.82 3.59 -3.80
N VAL A 59 -14.26 4.68 -3.28
CA VAL A 59 -12.85 4.71 -2.83
C VAL A 59 -12.57 3.62 -1.79
N LEU A 60 -13.52 3.36 -0.87
CA LEU A 60 -13.36 2.29 0.13
C LEU A 60 -13.32 0.89 -0.49
N ASP A 61 -13.98 0.67 -1.62
CA ASP A 61 -13.91 -0.60 -2.33
C ASP A 61 -12.56 -0.77 -3.03
N ALA A 62 -12.03 0.29 -3.65
CA ALA A 62 -10.68 0.27 -4.21
C ALA A 62 -9.61 0.03 -3.12
N ILE A 63 -9.73 0.70 -1.97
CA ILE A 63 -8.84 0.49 -0.81
C ILE A 63 -8.94 -0.96 -0.31
N TYR A 64 -10.16 -1.50 -0.19
CA TYR A 64 -10.33 -2.88 0.26
C TYR A 64 -9.65 -3.88 -0.68
N ARG A 65 -9.81 -3.72 -2.00
CA ARG A 65 -9.12 -4.55 -3.01
C ARG A 65 -7.60 -4.47 -2.82
N SER A 66 -7.08 -3.26 -2.67
CA SER A 66 -5.64 -2.98 -2.48
C SER A 66 -5.05 -3.55 -1.19
N CYS A 67 -5.87 -3.72 -0.15
CA CYS A 67 -5.45 -4.22 1.17
C CYS A 67 -5.84 -5.68 1.42
N SER A 68 -6.43 -6.38 0.45
CA SER A 68 -6.91 -7.76 0.61
C SER A 68 -5.77 -8.77 0.58
N LEU A 69 -4.89 -8.69 1.60
CA LEU A 69 -3.75 -9.60 1.75
C LEU A 69 -4.27 -11.01 2.09
N PRO A 70 -3.93 -12.03 1.28
CA PRO A 70 -4.32 -13.42 1.53
C PRO A 70 -3.94 -13.89 2.93
N PHE A 71 -4.75 -14.75 3.53
CA PHE A 71 -4.66 -15.25 4.90
C PHE A 71 -5.01 -14.24 6.00
N ILE A 72 -5.10 -12.92 5.71
CA ILE A 72 -5.50 -11.88 6.67
C ILE A 72 -6.89 -11.36 6.34
N PHE A 73 -7.15 -11.06 5.07
CA PHE A 73 -8.44 -10.58 4.60
C PHE A 73 -9.03 -11.51 3.54
N GLN A 74 -10.34 -11.48 3.42
CA GLN A 74 -11.01 -12.17 2.32
C GLN A 74 -10.69 -11.44 1.01
N PRO A 75 -10.41 -12.17 -0.08
CA PRO A 75 -10.30 -11.57 -1.40
C PRO A 75 -11.59 -10.85 -1.79
N HIS A 76 -11.47 -9.81 -2.59
CA HIS A 76 -12.64 -9.17 -3.19
C HIS A 76 -12.97 -9.84 -4.52
N TYR A 77 -14.22 -10.26 -4.67
CA TYR A 77 -14.73 -10.83 -5.91
C TYR A 77 -15.69 -9.85 -6.58
N GLU A 78 -15.47 -9.63 -7.87
CA GLU A 78 -16.38 -8.89 -8.74
C GLU A 78 -16.51 -9.69 -10.03
N ASP A 79 -17.72 -10.16 -10.31
CA ASP A 79 -17.96 -11.13 -11.38
C ASP A 79 -17.03 -12.36 -11.24
N GLU A 80 -16.21 -12.63 -12.26
CA GLU A 80 -15.26 -13.76 -12.27
C GLU A 80 -13.82 -13.32 -11.88
N ILE A 81 -13.65 -12.06 -11.47
CA ILE A 81 -12.35 -11.50 -11.11
C ILE A 81 -12.14 -11.59 -9.59
N CYS A 82 -10.99 -12.11 -9.19
CA CYS A 82 -10.54 -12.14 -7.80
C CYS A 82 -9.45 -11.08 -7.59
N TYR A 83 -9.71 -10.11 -6.72
CA TYR A 83 -8.75 -9.08 -6.35
C TYR A 83 -8.11 -9.39 -5.00
N VAL A 84 -6.79 -9.23 -4.95
CA VAL A 84 -5.98 -9.33 -3.75
C VAL A 84 -5.04 -8.14 -3.64
N ASP A 85 -4.31 -8.03 -2.53
CA ASP A 85 -3.39 -6.93 -2.24
C ASP A 85 -2.46 -6.61 -3.42
N GLY A 86 -2.36 -5.32 -3.76
CA GLY A 86 -1.53 -4.84 -4.86
C GLY A 86 -0.04 -5.13 -4.67
N GLY A 87 0.41 -5.19 -3.43
CA GLY A 87 1.80 -5.49 -3.07
C GLY A 87 2.24 -6.92 -3.42
N ILE A 88 1.29 -7.81 -3.78
CA ILE A 88 1.62 -9.15 -4.30
C ILE A 88 2.30 -9.05 -5.66
N ASN A 89 1.85 -8.14 -6.51
CA ASN A 89 2.41 -7.92 -7.84
C ASN A 89 3.48 -6.82 -7.81
N ASN A 90 3.15 -5.65 -7.25
CA ASN A 90 4.07 -4.52 -7.16
C ASN A 90 3.85 -3.74 -5.85
N PRO A 91 4.67 -3.95 -4.82
CA PRO A 91 4.52 -3.27 -3.53
C PRO A 91 4.97 -1.81 -3.53
N TYR A 92 5.64 -1.35 -4.58
CA TYR A 92 6.13 0.02 -4.72
C TYR A 92 6.10 0.47 -6.19
N PRO A 93 4.94 0.90 -6.72
CA PRO A 93 4.76 1.21 -8.14
C PRO A 93 5.34 2.57 -8.55
N MET A 94 6.59 2.87 -8.15
CA MET A 94 7.26 4.13 -8.40
C MET A 94 7.51 4.39 -9.89
N ASN A 95 7.85 3.35 -10.64
CA ASN A 95 8.02 3.43 -12.09
C ASN A 95 6.74 3.92 -12.79
N ILE A 96 5.58 3.42 -12.38
CA ILE A 96 4.27 3.86 -12.92
C ILE A 96 4.04 5.34 -12.59
N CYS A 97 4.32 5.75 -11.36
CA CYS A 97 4.21 7.16 -10.95
C CYS A 97 5.10 8.07 -11.81
N ILE A 98 6.35 7.68 -12.03
CA ILE A 98 7.31 8.46 -12.84
C ILE A 98 6.86 8.52 -14.31
N GLU A 99 6.38 7.42 -14.87
CA GLU A 99 5.86 7.38 -16.24
C GLU A 99 4.66 8.30 -16.42
N ASP A 100 3.71 8.29 -15.49
CA ASP A 100 2.56 9.18 -15.52
C ASP A 100 2.97 10.66 -15.45
N LEU A 101 3.89 10.98 -14.55
CA LEU A 101 4.38 12.35 -14.41
C LEU A 101 5.12 12.82 -15.66
N LYS A 102 5.91 11.96 -16.31
CA LYS A 102 6.57 12.24 -17.59
C LYS A 102 5.57 12.45 -18.74
N GLN A 103 4.41 11.81 -18.70
CA GLN A 103 3.36 12.09 -19.71
C GLN A 103 2.76 13.50 -19.55
N ILE A 104 2.69 14.00 -18.32
CA ILE A 104 2.19 15.36 -18.03
C ILE A 104 3.28 16.40 -18.27
N ASN A 105 4.49 16.14 -17.80
CA ASN A 105 5.66 16.99 -17.95
C ASN A 105 6.90 16.13 -18.25
N PRO A 106 7.34 16.03 -19.52
CA PRO A 106 8.51 15.24 -19.90
C PRO A 106 9.82 15.62 -19.16
N ASP A 107 9.92 16.88 -18.74
CA ASP A 107 11.08 17.44 -18.05
C ASP A 107 10.90 17.47 -16.51
N ILE A 108 10.02 16.61 -15.96
CA ILE A 108 9.75 16.55 -14.51
C ILE A 108 11.04 16.40 -13.71
N ASP A 109 11.26 17.26 -12.74
CA ASP A 109 12.35 17.07 -11.78
C ASP A 109 11.94 15.98 -10.77
N LYS A 110 12.72 14.91 -10.69
CA LYS A 110 12.47 13.83 -9.73
C LYS A 110 12.49 14.29 -8.27
N LYS A 111 12.97 15.50 -7.98
CA LYS A 111 12.84 16.15 -6.66
C LYS A 111 11.40 16.55 -6.32
N GLU A 112 10.51 16.58 -7.30
CA GLU A 112 9.08 16.80 -7.06
C GLU A 112 8.35 15.53 -6.60
N ILE A 113 9.05 14.40 -6.57
CA ILE A 113 8.48 13.10 -6.19
C ILE A 113 8.96 12.73 -4.78
N LEU A 114 8.02 12.44 -3.90
CA LEU A 114 8.27 11.91 -2.56
C LEU A 114 7.84 10.45 -2.49
N GLY A 115 8.78 9.55 -2.21
CA GLY A 115 8.54 8.12 -2.06
C GLY A 115 8.60 7.65 -0.61
N PHE A 116 7.70 6.75 -0.22
CA PHE A 116 7.73 6.04 1.06
C PHE A 116 7.91 4.55 0.77
N LYS A 117 9.08 4.01 1.03
CA LYS A 117 9.42 2.62 0.74
C LYS A 117 9.63 1.83 2.01
N ILE A 118 8.86 0.77 2.21
CA ILE A 118 9.07 -0.16 3.31
C ILE A 118 10.05 -1.22 2.83
N VAL A 119 11.17 -1.39 3.59
CA VAL A 119 12.20 -2.38 3.28
C VAL A 119 12.30 -3.37 4.42
N ASP A 120 12.25 -4.64 4.11
CA ASP A 120 12.46 -5.70 5.09
C ASP A 120 13.83 -6.37 4.85
N ASP A 121 14.76 -6.10 5.77
CA ASP A 121 16.12 -6.62 5.69
C ASP A 121 16.28 -8.00 6.35
N ALA A 122 15.35 -8.39 7.22
CA ALA A 122 15.47 -9.60 8.02
C ALA A 122 14.30 -10.56 7.78
N LEU A 123 14.55 -11.64 7.03
CA LEU A 123 13.63 -12.77 6.97
C LEU A 123 13.85 -13.69 8.18
N GLU A 124 12.84 -13.78 9.03
CA GLU A 124 12.88 -14.78 10.11
C GLU A 124 12.77 -16.20 9.52
N PRO A 125 13.48 -17.16 10.10
CA PRO A 125 13.30 -18.56 9.72
C PRO A 125 11.87 -19.01 10.06
N VAL A 126 11.30 -19.87 9.22
CA VAL A 126 9.99 -20.47 9.50
C VAL A 126 10.11 -21.39 10.71
N PRO A 127 9.36 -21.18 11.79
CA PRO A 127 9.42 -22.05 12.95
C PRO A 127 9.01 -23.49 12.59
N PRO A 128 9.70 -24.52 13.07
CA PRO A 128 9.42 -25.94 12.71
C PRO A 128 7.99 -26.38 12.99
N ASN A 129 7.34 -25.78 14.00
CA ASN A 129 5.97 -26.12 14.43
C ASN A 129 4.92 -25.12 13.92
N SER A 130 5.20 -24.44 12.81
CA SER A 130 4.27 -23.50 12.20
C SER A 130 3.00 -24.21 11.73
N SER A 131 1.84 -23.58 11.96
CA SER A 131 0.60 -24.03 11.34
C SER A 131 0.67 -23.91 9.82
N ILE A 132 -0.15 -24.65 9.10
CA ILE A 132 -0.22 -24.59 7.64
C ILE A 132 -0.52 -23.17 7.14
N PHE A 133 -1.34 -22.40 7.86
CA PHE A 133 -1.61 -20.99 7.54
C PHE A 133 -0.37 -20.11 7.72
N HIS A 134 0.37 -20.27 8.82
CA HIS A 134 1.64 -19.58 9.03
C HIS A 134 2.64 -19.91 7.94
N PHE A 135 2.78 -21.19 7.60
CA PHE A 135 3.68 -21.64 6.53
C PHE A 135 3.28 -21.02 5.17
N GLY A 136 1.98 -21.10 4.80
CA GLY A 136 1.47 -20.52 3.55
C GLY A 136 1.71 -19.00 3.48
N PHE A 137 1.52 -18.31 4.60
CA PHE A 137 1.79 -16.89 4.70
C PHE A 137 3.29 -16.56 4.53
N TYR A 138 4.18 -17.32 5.19
CA TYR A 138 5.63 -17.18 5.00
C TYR A 138 6.05 -17.41 3.56
N LEU A 139 5.49 -18.46 2.93
CA LEU A 139 5.79 -18.77 1.53
C LEU A 139 5.35 -17.63 0.61
N LEU A 140 4.12 -17.13 0.76
CA LEU A 140 3.61 -16.00 -0.01
C LEU A 140 4.52 -14.78 0.15
N TYR A 141 4.85 -14.43 1.38
CA TYR A 141 5.71 -13.28 1.67
C TYR A 141 7.11 -13.43 1.05
N ARG A 142 7.69 -14.62 1.09
CA ARG A 142 8.96 -14.93 0.42
C ARG A 142 8.86 -14.75 -1.10
N LEU A 143 7.80 -15.26 -1.70
CA LEU A 143 7.60 -15.15 -3.15
C LEU A 143 7.47 -13.67 -3.58
N ILE A 144 6.68 -12.87 -2.85
CA ILE A 144 6.56 -11.43 -3.09
C ILE A 144 7.93 -10.75 -3.01
N LYS A 145 8.68 -11.03 -1.94
CA LYS A 145 10.01 -10.42 -1.72
C LYS A 145 11.02 -10.80 -2.80
N GLU A 146 11.04 -12.06 -3.23
CA GLU A 146 11.94 -12.51 -4.30
C GLU A 146 11.57 -11.88 -5.64
N ASN A 147 10.28 -11.81 -5.98
CA ASN A 147 9.82 -11.15 -7.21
C ASN A 147 10.21 -9.67 -7.23
N TYR A 148 10.09 -8.98 -6.11
CA TYR A 148 10.41 -7.55 -6.02
C TYR A 148 11.88 -7.23 -6.24
N LYS A 149 12.80 -8.16 -5.97
CA LYS A 149 14.24 -7.96 -6.26
C LYS A 149 14.54 -7.72 -7.74
N TYR A 150 13.67 -8.19 -8.62
CA TYR A 150 13.83 -8.05 -10.07
C TYR A 150 13.16 -6.79 -10.65
N VAL A 151 12.39 -6.08 -9.82
CA VAL A 151 11.80 -4.80 -10.21
C VAL A 151 12.86 -3.72 -9.99
N THR A 152 13.41 -3.21 -11.07
CA THR A 152 14.35 -2.08 -11.03
C THR A 152 13.58 -0.79 -10.83
N ASP A 153 13.53 -0.29 -9.61
CA ASP A 153 12.97 1.03 -9.35
C ASP A 153 13.91 2.12 -9.86
N GLU A 154 13.36 3.09 -10.57
CA GLU A 154 14.07 4.34 -10.80
C GLU A 154 14.32 5.02 -9.46
N LYS A 155 15.58 5.41 -9.19
CA LYS A 155 15.92 6.15 -7.97
C LYS A 155 15.37 7.57 -8.04
N ILE A 156 14.77 8.00 -6.93
CA ILE A 156 14.31 9.37 -6.72
C ILE A 156 15.11 10.00 -5.56
N PRO A 157 15.39 11.34 -5.59
CA PRO A 157 16.15 11.99 -4.53
C PRO A 157 15.46 11.96 -3.17
N TYR A 158 14.14 12.07 -3.15
CA TYR A 158 13.35 12.14 -1.92
C TYR A 158 12.61 10.82 -1.67
N GLU A 159 13.36 9.79 -1.30
CA GLU A 159 12.83 8.48 -0.92
C GLU A 159 13.07 8.23 0.57
N LEU A 160 11.99 8.14 1.34
CA LEU A 160 12.04 7.75 2.74
C LEU A 160 11.97 6.23 2.85
N ILE A 161 13.11 5.62 3.21
CA ILE A 161 13.21 4.18 3.43
C ILE A 161 12.86 3.87 4.88
N ILE A 162 11.86 3.02 5.09
CA ILE A 162 11.37 2.63 6.41
C ILE A 162 11.69 1.14 6.63
N PRO A 163 12.59 0.80 7.55
CA PRO A 163 12.87 -0.60 7.87
C PRO A 163 11.64 -1.27 8.51
N SER A 164 11.23 -2.41 7.98
CA SER A 164 10.08 -3.16 8.51
C SER A 164 10.43 -4.06 9.71
N ALA A 165 11.69 -4.08 10.16
CA ALA A 165 12.18 -4.97 11.24
C ALA A 165 11.30 -4.98 12.50
N ASN A 166 10.50 -3.92 12.70
CA ASN A 166 9.52 -3.79 13.78
C ASN A 166 8.09 -4.17 13.39
N LEU A 167 7.82 -4.38 12.10
CA LEU A 167 6.53 -4.80 11.54
C LEU A 167 6.52 -6.31 11.28
N LYS A 168 6.95 -7.09 12.29
CA LYS A 168 6.89 -8.55 12.16
C LYS A 168 5.46 -8.97 11.86
N MET A 169 5.25 -9.64 10.73
CA MET A 169 3.92 -10.12 10.31
C MET A 169 3.28 -11.04 11.35
N THR A 170 4.08 -11.76 12.12
CA THR A 170 3.63 -12.52 13.30
C THR A 170 3.01 -11.63 14.40
N LYS A 171 3.28 -10.33 14.37
CA LYS A 171 2.72 -9.33 15.29
C LYS A 171 1.63 -8.46 14.67
N ALA A 172 1.29 -8.66 13.38
CA ALA A 172 0.29 -7.85 12.69
C ALA A 172 -1.06 -7.82 13.43
N GLN A 173 -1.50 -8.95 13.94
CA GLN A 173 -2.72 -9.02 14.76
C GLN A 173 -2.60 -8.18 16.04
N ASN A 174 -1.44 -8.21 16.71
CA ASN A 174 -1.21 -7.41 17.91
C ASN A 174 -1.20 -5.90 17.61
N ILE A 175 -0.65 -5.50 16.46
CA ILE A 175 -0.64 -4.11 16.02
C ILE A 175 -2.06 -3.62 15.77
N ILE A 176 -2.90 -4.42 15.13
CA ILE A 176 -4.30 -4.11 14.88
C ILE A 176 -5.07 -3.94 16.19
N LEU A 177 -4.86 -4.83 17.15
CA LEU A 177 -5.61 -4.88 18.40
C LEU A 177 -5.08 -3.96 19.51
N SER A 178 -3.77 -3.64 19.50
CA SER A 178 -3.14 -2.87 20.57
C SER A 178 -2.96 -1.39 20.22
N LYS A 179 -3.58 -0.52 21.02
CA LYS A 179 -3.43 0.94 20.91
C LYS A 179 -1.98 1.40 21.17
N ASP A 180 -1.27 0.73 22.07
CA ASP A 180 0.10 1.08 22.45
C ASP A 180 1.08 0.70 21.33
N GLU A 181 0.90 -0.44 20.68
CA GLU A 181 1.69 -0.81 19.50
C GLU A 181 1.49 0.17 18.35
N ARG A 182 0.25 0.61 18.10
CA ARG A 182 -0.01 1.65 17.08
C ARG A 182 0.66 2.97 17.42
N ARG A 183 0.64 3.40 18.70
CA ARG A 183 1.36 4.61 19.15
C ARG A 183 2.87 4.47 18.96
N ARG A 184 3.43 3.33 19.33
CA ARG A 184 4.86 3.04 19.14
C ARG A 184 5.26 3.19 17.66
N LEU A 185 4.47 2.64 16.75
CA LEU A 185 4.73 2.75 15.29
C LEU A 185 4.65 4.19 14.79
N ILE A 186 3.68 4.97 15.30
CA ILE A 186 3.57 6.41 14.98
C ILE A 186 4.82 7.16 15.46
N ASP A 187 5.30 6.89 16.67
CA ASP A 187 6.47 7.57 17.22
C ASP A 187 7.76 7.15 16.52
N GLU A 188 7.87 5.91 16.06
CA GLU A 188 8.95 5.48 15.17
C GLU A 188 8.88 6.20 13.82
N GLY A 189 7.71 6.28 13.20
CA GLY A 189 7.51 7.03 11.95
C GLY A 189 7.93 8.49 12.08
N LYS A 190 7.62 9.15 13.20
CA LYS A 190 8.08 10.51 13.48
C LYS A 190 9.61 10.64 13.54
N LYS A 191 10.31 9.62 14.05
CA LYS A 191 11.78 9.60 14.07
C LYS A 191 12.36 9.55 12.67
N TYR A 192 11.84 8.63 11.82
CA TYR A 192 12.26 8.54 10.41
C TYR A 192 11.96 9.83 9.64
N ALA A 193 10.78 10.41 9.83
CA ALA A 193 10.42 11.69 9.22
C ALA A 193 11.39 12.81 9.60
N LYS A 194 11.79 12.92 10.88
CA LYS A 194 12.78 13.91 11.34
C LYS A 194 14.15 13.70 10.69
N ILE A 195 14.63 12.46 10.61
CA ILE A 195 15.91 12.15 9.96
C ILE A 195 15.85 12.56 8.49
N PHE A 196 14.77 12.22 7.81
CA PHE A 196 14.55 12.56 6.40
C PHE A 196 14.51 14.08 6.19
N LEU A 197 13.74 14.82 6.98
CA LEU A 197 13.65 16.27 6.89
C LEU A 197 15.01 16.94 7.09
N ASN A 198 15.80 16.48 8.04
CA ASN A 198 17.16 16.99 8.22
C ASN A 198 18.05 16.74 6.99
N TYR A 199 17.90 15.60 6.33
CA TYR A 199 18.64 15.27 5.12
C TYR A 199 18.25 16.15 3.93
N VAL A 200 16.97 16.51 3.79
CA VAL A 200 16.45 17.29 2.65
C VAL A 200 16.70 18.79 2.81
N THR A 201 16.90 19.26 4.05
CA THR A 201 17.11 20.69 4.37
C THR A 201 18.58 21.09 4.48
N THR A 202 19.52 20.14 4.40
CA THR A 202 20.97 20.36 4.29
C THR A 202 21.41 20.32 2.84
#